data_82cc299ca975616dfd1b7137677b11d9
#
_entry.id   82cc299ca975616dfd1b7137677b11d9
#
_cell.length_a   1.000
_cell.length_b   1.000
_cell.length_c   1.000
_cell.angle_alpha   90.00
_cell.angle_beta   90.00
_cell.angle_gamma   90.00
#
_symmetry.space_group_name_H-M   'P 1'
#
loop_
_entity.id
_entity.type
_entity.pdbx_description
1 polymer ?
#
loop_
_entity_poly.entity_id
_entity_poly.type
_entity_poly.pdbx_seq_one_letter_code
_entity_poly.pdbx_strand_id
1 'polypeptide(L)'
;VKKSKPKPRKPENGRSTNKDLRTVSSAPKEIAATLESELGAEVRRLRKSFDLTVSELGVASGISAGMLSKIENGTISASLATLSSLAKALNVPISRLFRETDEQRDCSFVKGGTGVRIERRGTKAGHLYDLLGHSLSGDVTVEPYLITLREDAVPYTDFRHAGVEFIYMLSGKVRYRHADRNYLMEPGDALFFDAAGRHGPEELISAPMTYLSIIIYPRRS
;
A
#
# COMPACT_ATOMS: atom_id res chain seq x y z
N VAL A 1 65.03 -0.48 -35.92
CA VAL A 1 63.89 0.40 -35.67
C VAL A 1 62.99 -0.26 -34.62
N LYS A 2 63.12 0.17 -33.36
CA LYS A 2 62.32 -0.37 -32.24
C LYS A 2 60.98 0.39 -32.18
N LYS A 3 59.86 -0.30 -32.39
CA LYS A 3 58.50 0.24 -32.16
C LYS A 3 58.15 0.13 -30.68
N SER A 4 57.96 1.27 -30.01
CA SER A 4 57.46 1.37 -28.65
C SER A 4 55.97 1.09 -28.61
N LYS A 5 55.52 0.25 -27.64
CA LYS A 5 54.11 0.01 -27.30
C LYS A 5 53.54 1.19 -26.48
N PRO A 6 52.30 1.59 -26.73
CA PRO A 6 51.65 2.61 -25.90
C PRO A 6 51.19 2.04 -24.56
N LYS A 7 51.35 2.84 -23.48
CA LYS A 7 50.86 2.57 -22.12
C LYS A 7 49.33 2.65 -22.05
N PRO A 8 48.69 1.81 -21.23
CA PRO A 8 47.25 1.91 -20.99
C PRO A 8 46.93 3.13 -20.13
N ARG A 9 45.88 3.89 -20.53
CA ARG A 9 45.31 4.99 -19.78
C ARG A 9 44.49 4.43 -18.59
N LYS A 10 44.68 5.02 -17.41
CA LYS A 10 43.84 4.79 -16.22
C LYS A 10 42.43 5.33 -16.48
N PRO A 11 41.37 4.67 -15.99
CA PRO A 11 40.02 5.24 -16.03
C PRO A 11 39.93 6.37 -15.01
N GLU A 12 39.42 7.51 -15.43
CA GLU A 12 39.01 8.64 -14.58
C GLU A 12 37.81 8.24 -13.74
N ASN A 13 37.99 8.38 -12.41
CA ASN A 13 36.93 8.26 -11.43
C ASN A 13 35.95 9.44 -11.60
N GLY A 14 34.88 9.24 -12.36
CA GLY A 14 33.70 10.10 -12.34
C GLY A 14 33.00 9.94 -10.99
N ARG A 15 33.24 10.85 -10.03
CA ARG A 15 32.38 11.02 -8.85
C ARG A 15 31.02 11.51 -9.31
N SER A 16 30.09 10.59 -9.52
CA SER A 16 28.68 10.91 -9.54
C SER A 16 28.23 11.19 -8.10
N THR A 17 28.01 12.44 -7.79
CA THR A 17 27.36 12.88 -6.55
C THR A 17 25.89 12.47 -6.61
N ASN A 18 25.62 11.29 -6.08
CA ASN A 18 24.24 10.84 -5.81
C ASN A 18 23.74 11.54 -4.54
N LYS A 19 23.28 12.78 -4.70
CA LYS A 19 22.56 13.54 -3.70
C LYS A 19 21.09 13.50 -4.13
N ASP A 20 20.24 13.03 -3.22
CA ASP A 20 18.77 13.02 -3.24
C ASP A 20 18.10 11.64 -3.52
N LEU A 21 18.48 10.65 -2.68
CA LEU A 21 17.51 9.66 -2.26
C LEU A 21 17.21 9.92 -0.78
N ARG A 22 16.24 10.78 -0.52
CA ARG A 22 15.65 10.87 0.82
C ARG A 22 15.00 9.52 1.11
N THR A 23 15.71 8.72 1.90
CA THR A 23 15.15 7.54 2.56
C THR A 23 13.97 8.00 3.40
N VAL A 24 12.77 7.59 3.02
CA VAL A 24 11.56 7.72 3.85
C VAL A 24 11.67 6.66 4.95
N SER A 25 12.56 6.93 5.90
CA SER A 25 12.54 6.33 7.24
C SER A 25 12.20 7.46 8.19
N SER A 26 10.93 7.90 8.15
CA SER A 26 10.44 8.78 9.19
C SER A 26 10.34 7.99 10.49
N ALA A 27 11.08 8.44 11.51
CA ALA A 27 10.97 7.87 12.85
C ALA A 27 9.51 7.97 13.34
N PRO A 28 9.01 7.03 14.18
CA PRO A 28 7.62 7.04 14.66
C PRO A 28 7.16 8.37 15.26
N LYS A 29 8.10 9.15 15.75
CA LYS A 29 7.84 10.48 16.35
C LYS A 29 7.57 11.59 15.33
N GLU A 30 8.17 11.51 14.11
CA GLU A 30 7.89 12.44 13.01
C GLU A 30 6.54 12.16 12.37
N ILE A 31 6.17 10.89 12.22
CA ILE A 31 4.85 10.48 11.69
C ILE A 31 3.73 10.96 12.62
N ALA A 32 3.89 10.82 13.94
CA ALA A 32 2.91 11.29 14.91
C ALA A 32 2.75 12.82 14.87
N ALA A 33 3.85 13.57 14.82
CA ALA A 33 3.83 15.03 14.73
C ALA A 33 3.15 15.54 13.44
N THR A 34 3.31 14.85 12.32
CA THR A 34 2.65 15.16 11.05
C THR A 34 1.14 14.92 11.16
N LEU A 35 0.71 13.76 11.66
CA LEU A 35 -0.71 13.42 11.81
C LEU A 35 -1.45 14.40 12.75
N GLU A 36 -0.83 14.80 13.85
CA GLU A 36 -1.39 15.76 14.79
C GLU A 36 -1.58 17.14 14.15
N SER A 37 -0.61 17.57 13.34
CA SER A 37 -0.66 18.83 12.59
C SER A 37 -1.76 18.83 11.54
N GLU A 38 -1.87 17.76 10.76
CA GLU A 38 -2.89 17.59 9.71
C GLU A 38 -4.29 17.54 10.29
N LEU A 39 -4.49 16.75 11.37
CA LEU A 39 -5.76 16.66 12.07
C LEU A 39 -6.15 18.00 12.69
N GLY A 40 -5.21 18.70 13.30
CA GLY A 40 -5.43 20.02 13.87
C GLY A 40 -5.84 21.05 12.82
N ALA A 41 -5.18 21.03 11.67
CA ALA A 41 -5.51 21.88 10.53
C ALA A 41 -6.93 21.61 9.99
N GLU A 42 -7.34 20.33 9.90
CA GLU A 42 -8.67 19.94 9.45
C GLU A 42 -9.76 20.36 10.46
N VAL A 43 -9.53 20.18 11.76
CA VAL A 43 -10.43 20.69 12.81
C VAL A 43 -10.61 22.20 12.66
N ARG A 44 -9.50 22.95 12.50
CA ARG A 44 -9.54 24.41 12.31
C ARG A 44 -10.30 24.80 11.02
N ARG A 45 -10.09 24.07 9.92
CA ARG A 45 -10.76 24.31 8.66
C ARG A 45 -12.28 24.11 8.79
N LEU A 46 -12.69 22.99 9.38
CA LEU A 46 -14.11 22.69 9.64
C LEU A 46 -14.74 23.74 10.55
N ARG A 47 -14.09 24.09 11.67
CA ARG A 47 -14.58 25.15 12.54
C ARG A 47 -14.84 26.46 11.79
N LYS A 48 -13.88 26.90 10.99
CA LYS A 48 -14.01 28.12 10.17
C LYS A 48 -15.10 28.02 9.11
N SER A 49 -15.33 26.84 8.52
CA SER A 49 -16.38 26.66 7.52
C SER A 49 -17.80 26.73 8.10
N PHE A 50 -17.92 26.61 9.43
CA PHE A 50 -19.15 26.83 10.17
C PHE A 50 -19.18 28.18 10.91
N ASP A 51 -18.25 29.10 10.59
CA ASP A 51 -18.10 30.43 11.18
C ASP A 51 -17.98 30.44 12.72
N LEU A 52 -17.49 29.34 13.30
CA LEU A 52 -17.33 29.21 14.75
C LEU A 52 -15.99 29.82 15.23
N THR A 53 -16.01 30.50 16.38
CA THR A 53 -14.79 30.86 17.11
C THR A 53 -14.22 29.65 17.85
N VAL A 54 -12.97 29.75 18.29
CA VAL A 54 -12.34 28.72 19.16
C VAL A 54 -13.13 28.54 20.47
N SER A 55 -13.65 29.63 21.01
CA SER A 55 -14.43 29.60 22.25
C SER A 55 -15.77 28.89 22.06
N GLU A 56 -16.49 29.16 20.97
CA GLU A 56 -17.78 28.55 20.66
C GLU A 56 -17.67 27.06 20.43
N LEU A 57 -16.70 26.62 19.59
CA LEU A 57 -16.46 25.20 19.41
C LEU A 57 -15.96 24.52 20.70
N GLY A 58 -15.16 25.22 21.49
CA GLY A 58 -14.72 24.74 22.80
C GLY A 58 -15.90 24.44 23.71
N VAL A 59 -16.85 25.38 23.84
CA VAL A 59 -18.08 25.20 24.63
C VAL A 59 -18.94 24.05 24.06
N ALA A 60 -19.17 24.04 22.77
CA ALA A 60 -20.00 23.01 22.10
C ALA A 60 -19.43 21.60 22.26
N SER A 61 -18.10 21.46 22.29
CA SER A 61 -17.40 20.16 22.39
C SER A 61 -17.04 19.79 23.85
N GLY A 62 -17.23 20.68 24.80
CA GLY A 62 -16.82 20.48 26.19
C GLY A 62 -15.29 20.55 26.41
N ILE A 63 -14.57 21.23 25.52
CA ILE A 63 -13.11 21.36 25.54
C ILE A 63 -12.75 22.82 25.82
N SER A 64 -11.72 23.08 26.65
CA SER A 64 -11.27 24.45 26.88
C SER A 64 -10.71 25.07 25.59
N ALA A 65 -10.95 26.38 25.40
CA ALA A 65 -10.43 27.11 24.23
C ALA A 65 -8.90 26.97 24.08
N GLY A 66 -8.16 26.94 25.21
CA GLY A 66 -6.71 26.74 25.21
C GLY A 66 -6.30 25.36 24.77
N MET A 67 -7.04 24.30 25.14
CA MET A 67 -6.81 22.94 24.67
C MET A 67 -7.14 22.83 23.17
N LEU A 68 -8.27 23.37 22.74
CA LEU A 68 -8.68 23.37 21.34
C LEU A 68 -7.64 24.09 20.45
N SER A 69 -7.13 25.23 20.88
CA SER A 69 -6.07 25.96 20.18
C SER A 69 -4.80 25.13 20.04
N LYS A 70 -4.41 24.37 21.06
CA LYS A 70 -3.25 23.46 20.99
C LYS A 70 -3.50 22.30 20.04
N ILE A 71 -4.70 21.74 19.99
CA ILE A 71 -5.08 20.70 19.03
C ILE A 71 -5.03 21.26 17.60
N GLU A 72 -5.64 22.42 17.35
CA GLU A 72 -5.66 23.06 16.03
C GLU A 72 -4.26 23.44 15.50
N ASN A 73 -3.30 23.62 16.40
CA ASN A 73 -1.90 23.91 16.04
C ASN A 73 -1.01 22.65 16.03
N GLY A 74 -1.57 21.45 16.23
CA GLY A 74 -0.83 20.19 16.26
C GLY A 74 0.19 20.10 17.39
N THR A 75 0.05 20.89 18.47
CA THR A 75 1.03 20.92 19.58
C THR A 75 0.75 19.88 20.65
N ILE A 76 -0.42 19.26 20.63
CA ILE A 76 -0.81 18.16 21.51
C ILE A 76 -1.59 17.10 20.72
N SER A 77 -1.45 15.85 21.16
CA SER A 77 -2.25 14.73 20.66
C SER A 77 -3.64 14.73 21.31
N ALA A 78 -4.68 14.68 20.50
CA ALA A 78 -6.05 14.59 20.97
C ALA A 78 -6.45 13.12 21.20
N SER A 79 -7.09 12.81 22.33
CA SER A 79 -7.65 11.47 22.54
C SER A 79 -8.82 11.19 21.58
N LEU A 80 -9.10 9.91 21.30
CA LEU A 80 -10.27 9.53 20.50
C LEU A 80 -11.59 10.07 21.08
N ALA A 81 -11.70 10.16 22.40
CA ALA A 81 -12.86 10.75 23.05
C ALA A 81 -12.96 12.26 22.72
N THR A 82 -11.84 12.98 22.76
CA THR A 82 -11.77 14.39 22.39
C THR A 82 -12.15 14.60 20.91
N LEU A 83 -11.62 13.77 20.00
CA LEU A 83 -11.95 13.81 18.57
C LEU A 83 -13.43 13.51 18.32
N SER A 84 -13.99 12.53 19.03
CA SER A 84 -15.43 12.22 18.96
C SER A 84 -16.29 13.40 19.40
N SER A 85 -15.91 14.11 20.48
CA SER A 85 -16.62 15.30 20.96
C SER A 85 -16.55 16.45 19.95
N LEU A 86 -15.38 16.69 19.34
CA LEU A 86 -15.21 17.69 18.28
C LEU A 86 -16.04 17.36 17.03
N ALA A 87 -15.99 16.11 16.56
CA ALA A 87 -16.78 15.66 15.42
C ALA A 87 -18.28 15.84 15.65
N LYS A 88 -18.77 15.48 16.85
CA LYS A 88 -20.15 15.65 17.25
C LYS A 88 -20.56 17.14 17.31
N ALA A 89 -19.73 18.00 17.89
CA ALA A 89 -19.97 19.45 17.98
C ALA A 89 -19.99 20.11 16.59
N LEU A 90 -19.17 19.62 15.66
CA LEU A 90 -19.14 20.05 14.25
C LEU A 90 -20.20 19.38 13.38
N ASN A 91 -20.98 18.43 13.92
CA ASN A 91 -21.97 17.64 13.21
C ASN A 91 -21.42 16.94 11.97
N VAL A 92 -20.22 16.34 12.10
CA VAL A 92 -19.56 15.57 11.03
C VAL A 92 -19.19 14.16 11.53
N PRO A 93 -19.08 13.16 10.63
CA PRO A 93 -18.50 11.88 11.02
C PRO A 93 -17.06 12.06 11.52
N ILE A 94 -16.63 11.28 12.52
CA ILE A 94 -15.27 11.35 13.05
C ILE A 94 -14.19 11.11 11.95
N SER A 95 -14.50 10.28 10.96
CA SER A 95 -13.63 10.04 9.79
C SER A 95 -13.33 11.30 8.99
N ARG A 96 -14.20 12.33 9.09
CA ARG A 96 -14.01 13.61 8.41
C ARG A 96 -12.82 14.39 8.97
N LEU A 97 -12.47 14.18 10.24
CA LEU A 97 -11.32 14.83 10.88
C LEU A 97 -9.97 14.28 10.38
N PHE A 98 -9.98 13.11 9.75
CA PHE A 98 -8.79 12.45 9.20
C PHE A 98 -8.67 12.57 7.68
N ARG A 99 -9.50 13.43 7.05
CA ARG A 99 -9.35 13.72 5.64
C ARG A 99 -8.15 14.62 5.44
N GLU A 100 -7.17 14.11 4.73
CA GLU A 100 -6.10 14.92 4.17
C GLU A 100 -6.71 16.02 3.28
N THR A 101 -6.35 17.27 3.55
CA THR A 101 -6.94 18.46 2.89
C THR A 101 -6.33 18.71 1.52
N ASP A 102 -5.28 17.99 1.20
CA ASP A 102 -4.60 18.09 -0.08
C ASP A 102 -4.97 16.89 -0.96
N GLU A 103 -5.11 17.12 -2.26
CA GLU A 103 -5.20 16.09 -3.30
C GLU A 103 -3.88 15.29 -3.40
N GLN A 104 -3.27 14.94 -2.27
CA GLN A 104 -2.15 14.00 -2.27
C GLN A 104 -2.71 12.68 -2.77
N ARG A 105 -2.41 12.41 -4.02
CA ARG A 105 -2.70 11.11 -4.61
C ARG A 105 -1.96 10.06 -3.79
N ASP A 106 -2.72 9.20 -3.17
CA ASP A 106 -2.21 8.10 -2.35
C ASP A 106 -1.20 7.27 -3.14
N CYS A 107 -0.07 6.94 -2.53
CA CYS A 107 1.01 6.20 -3.16
C CYS A 107 1.63 5.22 -2.17
N SER A 108 1.82 3.99 -2.62
CA SER A 108 2.53 2.97 -1.86
C SER A 108 3.82 2.60 -2.57
N PHE A 109 4.95 2.75 -1.89
CA PHE A 109 6.26 2.31 -2.38
C PHE A 109 6.79 1.15 -1.52
N VAL A 110 7.01 0.01 -2.13
CA VAL A 110 7.61 -1.17 -1.50
C VAL A 110 8.93 -1.47 -2.18
N LYS A 111 10.02 -1.40 -1.42
CA LYS A 111 11.36 -1.74 -1.93
C LYS A 111 11.43 -3.23 -2.29
N GLY A 112 12.15 -3.58 -3.35
CA GLY A 112 12.32 -4.97 -3.77
C GLY A 112 12.74 -5.88 -2.61
N GLY A 113 12.03 -6.99 -2.43
CA GLY A 113 12.25 -7.96 -1.36
C GLY A 113 11.73 -7.57 0.03
N THR A 114 11.04 -6.42 0.18
CA THR A 114 10.46 -5.97 1.47
C THR A 114 8.95 -6.01 1.51
N GLY A 115 8.31 -6.73 0.59
CA GLY A 115 6.86 -6.97 0.60
C GLY A 115 6.40 -7.61 1.91
N VAL A 116 5.19 -7.25 2.36
CA VAL A 116 4.63 -7.81 3.59
C VAL A 116 4.18 -9.23 3.33
N ARG A 117 4.76 -10.20 4.05
CA ARG A 117 4.35 -11.61 3.96
C ARG A 117 2.94 -11.77 4.51
N ILE A 118 2.04 -12.27 3.68
CA ILE A 118 0.62 -12.49 4.02
C ILE A 118 0.32 -13.99 4.02
N GLU A 119 -0.34 -14.44 5.07
CA GLU A 119 -0.98 -15.75 5.10
C GLU A 119 -2.46 -15.58 4.75
N ARG A 120 -2.87 -16.08 3.59
CA ARG A 120 -4.27 -16.06 3.15
C ARG A 120 -5.01 -17.35 3.50
N ARG A 121 -6.35 -17.27 3.61
CA ARG A 121 -7.20 -18.48 3.64
C ARG A 121 -6.98 -19.27 2.36
N GLY A 122 -6.57 -20.51 2.48
CA GLY A 122 -6.22 -21.39 1.36
C GLY A 122 -4.73 -21.38 1.00
N THR A 123 -3.89 -20.56 1.65
CA THR A 123 -2.44 -20.68 1.53
C THR A 123 -2.03 -22.10 1.93
N LYS A 124 -1.41 -22.80 0.98
CA LYS A 124 -0.90 -24.17 1.18
C LYS A 124 0.59 -24.12 1.50
N ALA A 125 1.14 -25.22 1.99
CA ALA A 125 2.57 -25.34 2.20
C ALA A 125 3.35 -25.00 0.91
N GLY A 126 4.38 -24.18 1.03
CA GLY A 126 5.21 -23.76 -0.09
C GLY A 126 4.69 -22.56 -0.91
N HIS A 127 3.48 -22.05 -0.63
CA HIS A 127 2.95 -20.84 -1.24
C HIS A 127 3.33 -19.60 -0.43
N LEU A 128 4.04 -18.67 -1.01
CA LEU A 128 4.50 -17.44 -0.38
C LEU A 128 3.84 -16.24 -1.07
N TYR A 129 3.15 -15.40 -0.30
CA TYR A 129 2.44 -14.21 -0.78
C TYR A 129 3.10 -12.98 -0.18
N ASP A 130 3.73 -12.16 -0.99
CA ASP A 130 4.30 -10.88 -0.59
C ASP A 130 3.42 -9.74 -1.13
N LEU A 131 2.75 -9.01 -0.25
CA LEU A 131 1.94 -7.85 -0.61
C LEU A 131 2.87 -6.70 -1.02
N LEU A 132 2.68 -6.16 -2.22
CA LEU A 132 3.54 -5.15 -2.83
C LEU A 132 3.02 -3.71 -2.67
N GLY A 133 1.94 -3.52 -1.94
CA GLY A 133 1.39 -2.21 -1.69
C GLY A 133 0.17 -2.30 -0.78
N HIS A 134 -0.18 -1.19 -0.12
CA HIS A 134 -1.45 -1.10 0.60
C HIS A 134 -2.58 -0.69 -0.37
N SER A 135 -3.80 -0.94 0.04
CA SER A 135 -4.98 -0.49 -0.72
C SER A 135 -5.05 1.03 -0.75
N LEU A 136 -5.09 1.60 -1.93
CA LEU A 136 -5.26 3.04 -2.13
C LEU A 136 -6.71 3.46 -1.86
N SER A 137 -6.93 4.77 -1.67
CA SER A 137 -8.28 5.35 -1.55
C SER A 137 -9.04 5.23 -2.89
N GLY A 138 -10.37 5.07 -2.85
CA GLY A 138 -11.22 4.97 -4.05
C GLY A 138 -12.30 3.90 -3.92
N ASP A 139 -13.05 3.68 -5.01
CA ASP A 139 -14.22 2.80 -5.07
C ASP A 139 -13.85 1.32 -5.24
N VAL A 140 -12.59 1.05 -5.55
CA VAL A 140 -12.06 -0.31 -5.72
C VAL A 140 -10.95 -0.59 -4.72
N THR A 141 -10.83 -1.84 -4.33
CA THR A 141 -9.67 -2.35 -3.60
C THR A 141 -8.77 -3.06 -4.59
N VAL A 142 -7.48 -2.72 -4.58
CA VAL A 142 -6.46 -3.36 -5.42
C VAL A 142 -5.40 -3.96 -4.51
N GLU A 143 -5.14 -5.24 -4.67
CA GLU A 143 -4.15 -5.98 -3.90
C GLU A 143 -3.09 -6.58 -4.85
N PRO A 144 -1.92 -5.93 -4.99
CA PRO A 144 -0.82 -6.46 -5.78
C PRO A 144 0.02 -7.43 -4.93
N TYR A 145 0.17 -8.67 -5.39
CA TYR A 145 0.99 -9.70 -4.75
C TYR A 145 2.09 -10.18 -5.66
N LEU A 146 3.27 -10.38 -5.09
CA LEU A 146 4.26 -11.28 -5.66
C LEU A 146 4.04 -12.66 -5.04
N ILE A 147 3.66 -13.63 -5.85
CA ILE A 147 3.37 -14.99 -5.38
C ILE A 147 4.49 -15.91 -5.85
N THR A 148 5.12 -16.59 -4.89
CA THR A 148 6.16 -17.59 -5.18
C THR A 148 5.71 -18.94 -4.67
N LEU A 149 5.71 -19.94 -5.56
CA LEU A 149 5.51 -21.34 -5.23
C LEU A 149 6.87 -22.06 -5.29
N ARG A 150 7.26 -22.62 -4.14
CA ARG A 150 8.50 -23.37 -4.01
C ARG A 150 8.37 -24.78 -4.59
N GLU A 151 9.47 -25.50 -4.67
CA GLU A 151 9.51 -26.89 -5.18
C GLU A 151 8.62 -27.84 -4.36
N ASP A 152 8.46 -27.57 -3.06
CA ASP A 152 7.62 -28.33 -2.14
C ASP A 152 6.16 -27.85 -2.09
N ALA A 153 5.79 -26.89 -2.92
CA ALA A 153 4.44 -26.32 -2.91
C ALA A 153 3.40 -27.33 -3.43
N VAL A 154 2.28 -27.39 -2.72
CA VAL A 154 1.15 -28.23 -3.11
C VAL A 154 0.24 -27.46 -4.05
N PRO A 155 -0.04 -27.94 -5.27
CA PRO A 155 -1.01 -27.32 -6.18
C PRO A 155 -2.38 -27.16 -5.52
N TYR A 156 -3.04 -26.02 -5.83
CA TYR A 156 -4.37 -25.75 -5.29
C TYR A 156 -5.20 -24.95 -6.29
N THR A 157 -6.35 -25.48 -6.69
CA THR A 157 -7.19 -24.94 -7.77
C THR A 157 -8.55 -24.45 -7.32
N ASP A 158 -8.78 -24.33 -6.01
CA ASP A 158 -10.11 -24.00 -5.49
C ASP A 158 -10.19 -22.58 -4.89
N PHE A 159 -9.31 -21.67 -5.37
CA PHE A 159 -9.44 -20.27 -5.03
C PHE A 159 -10.70 -19.71 -5.69
N ARG A 160 -11.40 -18.87 -4.93
CA ARG A 160 -12.55 -18.08 -5.40
C ARG A 160 -12.65 -16.81 -4.58
N HIS A 161 -12.86 -15.70 -5.24
CA HIS A 161 -13.16 -14.42 -4.59
C HIS A 161 -13.92 -13.50 -5.54
N ALA A 162 -14.56 -12.46 -5.00
CA ALA A 162 -15.24 -11.47 -5.83
C ALA A 162 -14.21 -10.65 -6.65
N GLY A 163 -14.68 -10.09 -7.76
CA GLY A 163 -13.90 -9.20 -8.61
C GLY A 163 -13.11 -9.93 -9.69
N VAL A 164 -12.07 -9.30 -10.15
CA VAL A 164 -11.21 -9.81 -11.23
C VAL A 164 -9.77 -9.96 -10.73
N GLU A 165 -9.04 -10.86 -11.35
CA GLU A 165 -7.61 -11.07 -11.07
C GLU A 165 -6.81 -11.04 -12.37
N PHE A 166 -5.67 -10.35 -12.33
CA PHE A 166 -4.67 -10.37 -13.36
C PHE A 166 -3.43 -11.07 -12.84
N ILE A 167 -2.92 -12.05 -13.56
CA ILE A 167 -1.64 -12.70 -13.26
C ILE A 167 -0.67 -12.54 -14.43
N TYR A 168 0.63 -12.39 -14.10
CA TYR A 168 1.70 -12.27 -15.05
C TYR A 168 2.89 -13.14 -14.61
N MET A 169 3.29 -14.10 -15.42
CA MET A 169 4.35 -15.03 -15.09
C MET A 169 5.73 -14.38 -15.18
N LEU A 170 6.53 -14.51 -14.11
CA LEU A 170 7.88 -13.99 -14.01
C LEU A 170 8.94 -15.09 -14.14
N SER A 171 8.67 -16.27 -13.56
CA SER A 171 9.58 -17.42 -13.62
C SER A 171 8.84 -18.73 -13.43
N GLY A 172 9.46 -19.84 -13.84
CA GLY A 172 8.90 -21.18 -13.75
C GLY A 172 7.87 -21.48 -14.84
N LYS A 173 7.14 -22.60 -14.68
CA LYS A 173 6.13 -23.06 -15.62
C LYS A 173 5.01 -23.76 -14.88
N VAL A 174 3.77 -23.45 -15.23
CA VAL A 174 2.58 -23.95 -14.52
C VAL A 174 1.46 -24.30 -15.48
N ARG A 175 0.70 -25.33 -15.16
CA ARG A 175 -0.65 -25.53 -15.68
C ARG A 175 -1.60 -24.80 -14.72
N TYR A 176 -2.15 -23.68 -15.16
CA TYR A 176 -3.06 -22.87 -14.35
C TYR A 176 -4.51 -23.14 -14.78
N ARG A 177 -5.37 -23.41 -13.82
CA ARG A 177 -6.79 -23.66 -14.04
C ARG A 177 -7.60 -22.38 -13.80
N HIS A 178 -8.55 -22.13 -14.70
CA HIS A 178 -9.65 -21.19 -14.46
C HIS A 178 -10.95 -21.82 -14.99
N ALA A 179 -11.93 -21.96 -14.10
CA ALA A 179 -13.18 -22.69 -14.33
C ALA A 179 -12.91 -24.09 -14.89
N ASP A 180 -13.38 -24.37 -16.10
CA ASP A 180 -13.22 -25.67 -16.78
C ASP A 180 -12.07 -25.70 -17.79
N ARG A 181 -11.22 -24.66 -17.81
CA ARG A 181 -10.11 -24.55 -18.75
C ARG A 181 -8.78 -24.53 -18.04
N ASN A 182 -7.79 -25.12 -18.69
CA ASN A 182 -6.40 -25.14 -18.27
C ASN A 182 -5.53 -24.36 -19.24
N TYR A 183 -4.63 -23.55 -18.70
CA TYR A 183 -3.68 -22.72 -19.43
C TYR A 183 -2.27 -23.14 -19.04
N LEU A 184 -1.46 -23.48 -20.02
CA LEU A 184 -0.04 -23.68 -19.82
C LEU A 184 0.61 -22.32 -19.86
N MET A 185 1.24 -21.90 -18.76
CA MET A 185 1.81 -20.57 -18.63
C MET A 185 3.31 -20.62 -18.36
N GLU A 186 4.04 -19.78 -19.06
CA GLU A 186 5.49 -19.60 -19.01
C GLU A 186 5.82 -18.12 -18.75
N PRO A 187 7.07 -17.76 -18.42
CA PRO A 187 7.47 -16.37 -18.20
C PRO A 187 7.08 -15.46 -19.39
N GLY A 188 6.42 -14.35 -19.09
CA GLY A 188 5.86 -13.42 -20.07
C GLY A 188 4.39 -13.64 -20.39
N ASP A 189 3.81 -14.79 -20.03
CA ASP A 189 2.37 -15.02 -20.23
C ASP A 189 1.53 -14.29 -19.17
N ALA A 190 0.36 -13.87 -19.60
CA ALA A 190 -0.62 -13.22 -18.73
C ALA A 190 -1.98 -13.89 -18.83
N LEU A 191 -2.72 -13.89 -17.72
CA LEU A 191 -4.11 -14.31 -17.67
C LEU A 191 -4.92 -13.26 -16.88
N PHE A 192 -6.03 -12.81 -17.47
CA PHE A 192 -6.96 -11.88 -16.83
C PHE A 192 -8.35 -12.52 -16.81
N PHE A 193 -8.94 -12.63 -15.63
CA PHE A 193 -10.14 -13.43 -15.45
C PHE A 193 -11.07 -12.95 -14.34
N ASP A 194 -12.34 -13.39 -14.41
CA ASP A 194 -13.30 -13.28 -13.33
C ASP A 194 -12.94 -14.28 -12.21
N ALA A 195 -12.56 -13.75 -11.06
CA ALA A 195 -12.08 -14.54 -9.92
C ALA A 195 -13.22 -15.23 -9.13
N ALA A 196 -14.49 -15.03 -9.49
CA ALA A 196 -15.60 -15.79 -8.93
C ALA A 196 -15.60 -17.26 -9.40
N GLY A 197 -14.99 -17.56 -10.57
CA GLY A 197 -14.70 -18.90 -11.01
C GLY A 197 -13.61 -19.58 -10.18
N ARG A 198 -13.64 -20.92 -10.08
CA ARG A 198 -12.52 -21.68 -9.47
C ARG A 198 -11.24 -21.46 -10.27
N HIS A 199 -10.16 -21.15 -9.58
CA HIS A 199 -8.89 -20.89 -10.23
C HIS A 199 -7.70 -21.28 -9.34
N GLY A 200 -6.53 -21.40 -9.95
CA GLY A 200 -5.29 -21.67 -9.25
C GLY A 200 -4.33 -22.60 -10.00
N PRO A 201 -3.09 -22.78 -9.49
CA PRO A 201 -2.13 -23.70 -10.02
C PRO A 201 -2.60 -25.14 -9.87
N GLU A 202 -2.74 -25.87 -10.99
CA GLU A 202 -3.16 -27.27 -11.02
C GLU A 202 -1.94 -28.20 -11.03
N GLU A 203 -0.89 -27.81 -11.74
CA GLU A 203 0.35 -28.59 -11.84
C GLU A 203 1.55 -27.64 -11.94
N LEU A 204 2.52 -27.80 -11.06
CA LEU A 204 3.80 -27.10 -11.11
C LEU A 204 4.76 -27.88 -12.01
N ILE A 205 4.96 -27.41 -13.23
CA ILE A 205 5.80 -28.09 -14.22
C ILE A 205 7.28 -27.75 -14.03
N SER A 206 7.57 -26.50 -13.66
CA SER A 206 8.91 -26.04 -13.30
C SER A 206 8.81 -25.08 -12.10
N ALA A 207 9.40 -25.50 -10.98
CA ALA A 207 9.48 -24.73 -9.74
C ALA A 207 10.97 -24.46 -9.37
N PRO A 208 11.25 -23.41 -8.57
CA PRO A 208 10.27 -22.45 -8.05
C PRO A 208 9.66 -21.61 -9.16
N MET A 209 8.38 -21.32 -9.06
CA MET A 209 7.72 -20.40 -9.97
C MET A 209 7.29 -19.13 -9.24
N THR A 210 7.31 -18.01 -9.96
CA THR A 210 6.92 -16.70 -9.41
C THR A 210 6.06 -15.98 -10.42
N TYR A 211 4.99 -15.37 -9.95
CA TYR A 211 4.10 -14.53 -10.76
C TYR A 211 3.59 -13.33 -9.97
N LEU A 212 3.31 -12.26 -10.69
CA LEU A 212 2.59 -11.11 -10.18
C LEU A 212 1.09 -11.44 -10.22
N SER A 213 0.39 -11.26 -9.12
CA SER A 213 -1.08 -11.33 -9.04
C SER A 213 -1.60 -9.97 -8.61
N ILE A 214 -2.56 -9.42 -9.36
CA ILE A 214 -3.25 -8.18 -9.03
C ILE A 214 -4.73 -8.49 -8.89
N ILE A 215 -5.26 -8.42 -7.68
CA ILE A 215 -6.66 -8.66 -7.38
C ILE A 215 -7.38 -7.32 -7.27
N ILE A 216 -8.50 -7.19 -7.96
CA ILE A 216 -9.29 -5.97 -8.01
C ILE A 216 -10.74 -6.32 -7.67
N TYR A 217 -11.30 -5.69 -6.65
CA TYR A 217 -12.70 -5.88 -6.25
C TYR A 217 -13.32 -4.59 -5.72
N PRO A 218 -14.66 -4.45 -5.80
CA PRO A 218 -15.35 -3.30 -5.25
C PRO A 218 -15.09 -3.17 -3.76
N ARG A 219 -14.82 -1.95 -3.29
CA ARG A 219 -14.75 -1.70 -1.86
C ARG A 219 -16.14 -1.86 -1.25
N ARG A 220 -16.27 -2.75 -0.28
CA ARG A 220 -17.52 -2.87 0.48
C ARG A 220 -17.62 -1.66 1.42
N SER A 221 -18.66 -0.87 1.22
CA SER A 221 -19.10 0.22 2.10
C SER A 221 -19.57 -0.30 3.45
#